data_e535681a849b06693e08c020bd42f1ed
#
_entry.id   e535681a849b06693e08c020bd42f1ed
#
_cell.length_a   1.000
_cell.length_b   1.000
_cell.length_c   1.000
_cell.angle_alpha   90.00
_cell.angle_beta   90.00
_cell.angle_gamma   90.00
#
_symmetry.space_group_name_H-M   'P 1'
#
loop_
_entity.id
_entity.type
_entity.pdbx_description
1 polymer ?
#
loop_
_entity_poly.entity_id
_entity_poly.type
_entity_poly.pdbx_seq_one_letter_code
_entity_poly.pdbx_strand_id
1 'polypeptide(L)'
;MSEELNQKEYLQLAGLIAEKITDKPFDPKEAIISPLQTNYFSFVFSMQINTANESLKVFVKIPKEDLRAREKTIFPITEGDRMMARAEADSLRKLEKEWKDDDLRVTWVKLYGEIPEYNALITEAASGMEALDVFRIWDLRRRYGYRADHEKLISAMGRLGAAFGRFHKISAKPVNFHTDKLIPKLIRYCKEIENHPLGTRLQSVINHINKQAGKEIRAVEVPTLKGIDIRNILIDEEDKLFLLDPGRVKLTCREADLSRFLMTYRILYWGSLKFIFGLIPDLTAENAFLNNYYKNSSAPSDKLLHLFFVKEQLKHWHTALESLEMRSYPAMLKRLIAGIYVNPYYIRQLSAELKQIN
;
A
#
# COMPACT_ATOMS: atom_id res chain seq x y z
N MET A 1 -10.45 -33.70 -3.56
CA MET A 1 -10.23 -33.83 -2.08
C MET A 1 -9.76 -32.51 -1.43
N SER A 2 -8.92 -31.69 -2.06
CA SER A 2 -8.47 -30.41 -1.50
C SER A 2 -9.53 -29.28 -1.51
N GLU A 3 -10.44 -29.23 -2.49
CA GLU A 3 -11.48 -28.20 -2.56
C GLU A 3 -12.61 -28.39 -1.53
N GLU A 4 -13.01 -29.62 -1.23
CA GLU A 4 -14.07 -29.91 -0.24
C GLU A 4 -13.61 -29.65 1.21
N LEU A 5 -12.35 -29.95 1.54
CA LEU A 5 -11.79 -29.62 2.87
C LEU A 5 -11.72 -28.10 3.11
N ASN A 6 -11.29 -27.35 2.10
CA ASN A 6 -11.26 -25.88 2.15
C ASN A 6 -12.67 -25.27 2.32
N GLN A 7 -13.69 -25.83 1.71
CA GLN A 7 -15.05 -25.31 1.81
C GLN A 7 -15.66 -25.54 3.22
N LYS A 8 -15.37 -26.69 3.85
CA LYS A 8 -15.84 -26.98 5.22
C LYS A 8 -15.19 -26.07 6.25
N GLU A 9 -13.87 -25.89 6.17
CA GLU A 9 -13.12 -24.98 7.05
C GLU A 9 -13.58 -23.52 6.88
N TYR A 10 -13.85 -23.13 5.66
CA TYR A 10 -14.35 -21.82 5.31
C TYR A 10 -15.76 -21.54 5.91
N LEU A 11 -16.69 -22.48 5.81
CA LEU A 11 -18.03 -22.38 6.42
C LEU A 11 -17.94 -22.37 7.96
N GLN A 12 -17.05 -23.17 8.54
CA GLN A 12 -16.82 -23.18 9.98
C GLN A 12 -16.29 -21.82 10.45
N LEU A 13 -15.31 -21.23 9.74
CA LEU A 13 -14.81 -19.90 10.02
C LEU A 13 -15.93 -18.84 9.93
N ALA A 14 -16.77 -18.91 8.91
CA ALA A 14 -17.88 -17.99 8.75
C ALA A 14 -18.88 -18.08 9.92
N GLY A 15 -19.17 -19.28 10.42
CA GLY A 15 -19.97 -19.48 11.62
C GLY A 15 -19.37 -18.80 12.84
N LEU A 16 -18.08 -19.02 13.11
CA LEU A 16 -17.37 -18.39 14.24
C LEU A 16 -17.35 -16.85 14.14
N ILE A 17 -17.23 -16.32 12.93
CA ILE A 17 -17.27 -14.87 12.69
C ILE A 17 -18.66 -14.32 13.02
N ALA A 18 -19.71 -14.98 12.54
CA ALA A 18 -21.07 -14.54 12.79
C ALA A 18 -21.42 -14.60 14.28
N GLU A 19 -21.08 -15.69 14.97
CA GLU A 19 -21.26 -15.81 16.43
C GLU A 19 -20.52 -14.71 17.18
N LYS A 20 -19.29 -14.42 16.79
CA LYS A 20 -18.48 -13.36 17.44
C LYS A 20 -19.08 -11.96 17.27
N ILE A 21 -19.68 -11.68 16.13
CA ILE A 21 -20.24 -10.37 15.82
C ILE A 21 -21.63 -10.20 16.41
N THR A 22 -22.45 -11.23 16.37
CA THR A 22 -23.84 -11.18 16.82
C THR A 22 -24.00 -11.53 18.30
N ASP A 23 -22.95 -12.07 18.92
CA ASP A 23 -22.95 -12.62 20.29
C ASP A 23 -24.04 -13.70 20.50
N LYS A 24 -24.39 -14.41 19.44
CA LYS A 24 -25.42 -15.46 19.40
C LYS A 24 -24.99 -16.62 18.49
N PRO A 25 -25.42 -17.86 18.81
CA PRO A 25 -25.28 -18.95 17.86
C PRO A 25 -25.88 -18.58 16.50
N PHE A 26 -25.16 -18.85 15.44
CA PHE A 26 -25.51 -18.42 14.09
C PHE A 26 -25.45 -19.61 13.11
N ASP A 27 -26.49 -19.82 12.30
CA ASP A 27 -26.42 -20.76 11.19
C ASP A 27 -25.69 -20.11 10.01
N PRO A 28 -24.52 -20.63 9.58
CA PRO A 28 -23.79 -20.10 8.45
C PRO A 28 -24.59 -19.99 7.15
N LYS A 29 -25.71 -20.73 7.05
CA LYS A 29 -26.63 -20.66 5.90
C LYS A 29 -27.42 -19.37 5.82
N GLU A 30 -27.51 -18.63 6.92
CA GLU A 30 -28.16 -17.30 6.97
C GLU A 30 -27.24 -16.16 6.53
N ALA A 31 -25.95 -16.45 6.31
CA ALA A 31 -24.99 -15.48 5.81
C ALA A 31 -24.83 -15.55 4.29
N ILE A 32 -24.66 -14.40 3.68
CA ILE A 32 -24.22 -14.32 2.28
C ILE A 32 -22.71 -14.16 2.31
N ILE A 33 -21.98 -15.18 1.82
CA ILE A 33 -20.53 -15.25 1.85
C ILE A 33 -19.99 -15.18 0.43
N SER A 34 -19.06 -14.25 0.16
CA SER A 34 -18.39 -14.19 -1.15
C SER A 34 -17.38 -15.34 -1.31
N PRO A 35 -17.03 -15.73 -2.54
CA PRO A 35 -15.95 -16.69 -2.76
C PRO A 35 -14.65 -16.25 -2.12
N LEU A 36 -13.89 -17.23 -1.59
CA LEU A 36 -12.55 -17.01 -1.05
C LEU A 36 -11.61 -16.58 -2.18
N GLN A 37 -10.97 -15.42 -2.00
CA GLN A 37 -9.99 -14.91 -2.93
C GLN A 37 -8.59 -15.05 -2.35
N THR A 38 -7.62 -15.31 -3.20
CA THR A 38 -6.22 -15.44 -2.83
C THR A 38 -5.43 -14.25 -3.35
N ASN A 39 -4.85 -13.49 -2.44
CA ASN A 39 -3.89 -12.43 -2.73
C ASN A 39 -2.46 -12.91 -2.44
N TYR A 40 -1.44 -12.10 -2.74
CA TYR A 40 -0.03 -12.48 -2.53
C TYR A 40 0.31 -12.81 -1.06
N PHE A 41 -0.35 -12.16 -0.10
CA PHE A 41 -0.05 -12.27 1.33
C PHE A 41 -1.30 -12.49 2.19
N SER A 42 -2.43 -12.88 1.61
CA SER A 42 -3.64 -13.15 2.37
C SER A 42 -4.67 -13.91 1.57
N PHE A 43 -5.51 -14.66 2.29
CA PHE A 43 -6.84 -14.99 1.81
C PHE A 43 -7.82 -13.92 2.27
N VAL A 44 -8.81 -13.63 1.45
CA VAL A 44 -9.83 -12.62 1.75
C VAL A 44 -11.20 -13.04 1.27
N PHE A 45 -12.24 -12.64 1.99
CA PHE A 45 -13.63 -12.75 1.58
C PHE A 45 -14.48 -11.71 2.28
N SER A 46 -15.66 -11.45 1.76
CA SER A 46 -16.68 -10.64 2.43
C SER A 46 -17.83 -11.50 2.90
N MET A 47 -18.46 -11.08 3.97
CA MET A 47 -19.61 -11.75 4.55
C MET A 47 -20.67 -10.72 4.93
N GLN A 48 -21.93 -10.99 4.56
CA GLN A 48 -23.09 -10.22 5.01
C GLN A 48 -23.86 -11.07 6.00
N ILE A 49 -24.01 -10.54 7.21
CA ILE A 49 -24.72 -11.16 8.32
C ILE A 49 -26.04 -10.41 8.49
N ASN A 50 -27.14 -11.08 8.30
CA ASN A 50 -28.45 -10.51 8.48
C ASN A 50 -28.96 -10.86 9.89
N THR A 51 -29.16 -9.86 10.72
CA THR A 51 -29.84 -10.01 12.02
C THR A 51 -31.26 -9.50 11.90
N ALA A 52 -32.10 -9.75 12.92
CA ALA A 52 -33.50 -9.29 12.89
C ALA A 52 -33.66 -7.77 12.69
N ASN A 53 -32.63 -6.99 13.08
CA ASN A 53 -32.72 -5.53 13.09
C ASN A 53 -31.73 -4.86 12.12
N GLU A 54 -30.66 -5.56 11.69
CA GLU A 54 -29.58 -4.96 10.91
C GLU A 54 -28.95 -5.97 9.94
N SER A 55 -28.42 -5.45 8.86
CA SER A 55 -27.56 -6.20 7.93
C SER A 55 -26.15 -5.63 8.01
N LEU A 56 -25.22 -6.41 8.56
CA LEU A 56 -23.84 -6.02 8.72
C LEU A 56 -22.98 -6.69 7.64
N LYS A 57 -22.21 -5.89 6.92
CA LYS A 57 -21.17 -6.40 6.00
C LYS A 57 -19.82 -6.33 6.67
N VAL A 58 -19.10 -7.45 6.62
CA VAL A 58 -17.74 -7.56 7.12
C VAL A 58 -16.79 -8.05 6.03
N PHE A 59 -15.54 -7.62 6.12
CA PHE A 59 -14.45 -8.11 5.31
C PHE A 59 -13.51 -8.93 6.19
N VAL A 60 -13.17 -10.12 5.72
CA VAL A 60 -12.33 -11.07 6.45
C VAL A 60 -11.02 -11.22 5.71
N LYS A 61 -9.93 -11.07 6.44
CA LYS A 61 -8.56 -11.22 5.94
C LYS A 61 -7.82 -12.25 6.78
N ILE A 62 -7.19 -13.22 6.12
CA ILE A 62 -6.33 -14.21 6.74
C ILE A 62 -4.90 -13.97 6.22
N PRO A 63 -4.07 -13.22 6.95
CA PRO A 63 -2.70 -12.94 6.53
C PRO A 63 -1.85 -14.21 6.40
N LYS A 64 -1.01 -14.24 5.37
CA LYS A 64 -0.05 -15.29 5.06
C LYS A 64 1.30 -14.69 4.70
N GLU A 65 2.38 -15.30 5.15
CA GLU A 65 3.72 -14.79 4.93
C GLU A 65 4.10 -14.77 3.44
N ASP A 66 3.78 -15.83 2.71
CA ASP A 66 3.93 -15.88 1.26
C ASP A 66 3.02 -16.98 0.65
N LEU A 67 2.08 -16.61 -0.20
CA LEU A 67 1.20 -17.54 -0.90
C LEU A 67 1.71 -17.92 -2.30
N ARG A 68 2.76 -17.27 -2.81
CA ARG A 68 3.29 -17.56 -4.15
C ARG A 68 3.98 -18.91 -4.23
N ALA A 69 4.62 -19.35 -3.14
CA ALA A 69 5.42 -20.58 -3.06
C ALA A 69 4.72 -21.73 -2.33
N ARG A 70 3.50 -21.56 -1.82
CA ARG A 70 2.79 -22.53 -0.99
C ARG A 70 1.52 -23.05 -1.66
N GLU A 71 1.06 -24.22 -1.22
CA GLU A 71 -0.31 -24.66 -1.51
C GLU A 71 -1.28 -23.58 -1.02
N LYS A 72 -2.31 -23.29 -1.83
CA LYS A 72 -3.33 -22.28 -1.54
C LYS A 72 -4.32 -22.76 -0.49
N THR A 73 -3.83 -23.07 0.71
CA THR A 73 -4.63 -23.52 1.85
C THR A 73 -4.50 -22.58 3.04
N ILE A 74 -5.57 -22.47 3.83
CA ILE A 74 -5.55 -21.68 5.07
C ILE A 74 -4.53 -22.27 6.04
N PHE A 75 -4.46 -23.58 6.15
CA PHE A 75 -3.53 -24.29 7.03
C PHE A 75 -2.32 -24.87 6.29
N PRO A 76 -1.21 -25.08 6.97
CA PRO A 76 -0.93 -24.71 8.38
C PRO A 76 -0.73 -23.21 8.55
N ILE A 77 -1.04 -22.71 9.76
CA ILE A 77 -0.76 -21.33 10.18
C ILE A 77 0.61 -21.30 10.83
N THR A 78 1.54 -20.56 10.25
CA THR A 78 2.91 -20.40 10.77
C THR A 78 2.97 -19.29 11.82
N GLU A 79 4.07 -19.23 12.58
CA GLU A 79 4.32 -18.11 13.50
C GLU A 79 4.48 -16.78 12.74
N GLY A 80 5.06 -16.81 11.54
CA GLY A 80 5.13 -15.63 10.66
C GLY A 80 3.75 -15.10 10.27
N ASP A 81 2.82 -16.00 9.93
CA ASP A 81 1.41 -15.65 9.64
C ASP A 81 0.75 -14.98 10.86
N ARG A 82 0.94 -15.57 12.06
CA ARG A 82 0.41 -15.02 13.33
C ARG A 82 0.97 -13.64 13.64
N MET A 83 2.28 -13.47 13.46
CA MET A 83 2.94 -12.17 13.65
C MET A 83 2.40 -11.10 12.70
N MET A 84 2.08 -11.45 11.47
CA MET A 84 1.48 -10.53 10.51
C MET A 84 0.07 -10.10 10.93
N ALA A 85 -0.79 -11.05 11.31
CA ALA A 85 -2.15 -10.75 11.76
C ALA A 85 -2.16 -9.87 13.02
N ARG A 86 -1.39 -10.25 14.05
CA ARG A 86 -1.26 -9.45 15.28
C ARG A 86 -0.78 -8.02 14.99
N ALA A 87 0.26 -7.88 14.15
CA ALA A 87 0.81 -6.57 13.82
C ALA A 87 -0.20 -5.67 13.09
N GLU A 88 -1.05 -6.24 12.24
CA GLU A 88 -2.11 -5.51 11.56
C GLU A 88 -3.26 -5.16 12.51
N ALA A 89 -3.71 -6.11 13.33
CA ALA A 89 -4.73 -5.87 14.35
C ALA A 89 -4.32 -4.77 15.34
N ASP A 90 -3.09 -4.84 15.86
CA ASP A 90 -2.56 -3.83 16.79
C ASP A 90 -2.45 -2.46 16.11
N SER A 91 -2.12 -2.43 14.81
CA SER A 91 -2.07 -1.20 14.04
C SER A 91 -3.47 -0.60 13.88
N LEU A 92 -4.49 -1.41 13.54
CA LEU A 92 -5.88 -0.94 13.43
C LEU A 92 -6.41 -0.41 14.77
N ARG A 93 -6.18 -1.12 15.88
CA ARG A 93 -6.57 -0.64 17.22
C ARG A 93 -5.89 0.68 17.58
N LYS A 94 -4.62 0.82 17.26
CA LYS A 94 -3.87 2.07 17.47
C LYS A 94 -4.45 3.21 16.63
N LEU A 95 -4.74 2.95 15.36
CA LEU A 95 -5.30 3.94 14.45
C LEU A 95 -6.71 4.34 14.87
N GLU A 96 -7.56 3.42 15.28
CA GLU A 96 -8.90 3.74 15.83
C GLU A 96 -8.82 4.71 17.01
N LYS A 97 -7.80 4.57 17.86
CA LYS A 97 -7.57 5.45 19.01
C LYS A 97 -6.96 6.81 18.65
N GLU A 98 -5.99 6.82 17.73
CA GLU A 98 -5.14 7.99 17.47
C GLU A 98 -5.57 8.78 16.21
N TRP A 99 -6.23 8.13 15.24
CA TRP A 99 -6.68 8.79 14.02
C TRP A 99 -8.03 9.46 14.25
N LYS A 100 -8.06 10.79 14.17
CA LYS A 100 -9.24 11.62 14.42
C LYS A 100 -9.43 12.60 13.27
N ASP A 101 -9.88 12.09 12.14
CA ASP A 101 -10.00 12.85 10.89
C ASP A 101 -11.41 12.79 10.28
N ASP A 102 -12.44 12.72 11.13
CA ASP A 102 -13.83 12.66 10.69
C ASP A 102 -14.22 13.89 9.83
N ASP A 103 -13.69 15.07 10.18
CA ASP A 103 -13.87 16.31 9.43
C ASP A 103 -13.21 16.28 8.03
N LEU A 104 -12.19 15.43 7.83
CA LEU A 104 -11.53 15.23 6.55
C LEU A 104 -12.19 14.15 5.69
N ARG A 105 -13.13 13.40 6.23
CA ARG A 105 -13.76 12.24 5.57
C ARG A 105 -12.70 11.23 5.07
N VAL A 106 -11.65 11.03 5.88
CA VAL A 106 -10.58 10.05 5.69
C VAL A 106 -10.54 9.16 6.92
N THR A 107 -10.86 7.90 6.80
CA THR A 107 -10.97 6.98 7.94
C THR A 107 -10.30 5.65 7.65
N TRP A 108 -9.82 4.98 8.71
CA TRP A 108 -9.41 3.58 8.62
C TRP A 108 -10.64 2.70 8.79
N VAL A 109 -10.63 1.55 8.10
CA VAL A 109 -11.64 0.51 8.35
C VAL A 109 -11.58 0.06 9.81
N LYS A 110 -12.74 -0.13 10.41
CA LYS A 110 -12.85 -0.55 11.80
C LYS A 110 -12.51 -2.03 11.96
N LEU A 111 -11.75 -2.37 13.00
CA LEU A 111 -11.52 -3.77 13.38
C LEU A 111 -12.66 -4.22 14.29
N TYR A 112 -13.45 -5.21 13.86
CA TYR A 112 -14.50 -5.80 14.68
C TYR A 112 -13.99 -6.92 15.58
N GLY A 113 -12.94 -7.63 15.17
CA GLY A 113 -12.36 -8.70 15.97
C GLY A 113 -11.37 -9.58 15.23
N GLU A 114 -10.98 -10.65 15.90
CA GLU A 114 -10.04 -11.65 15.41
C GLU A 114 -10.56 -13.05 15.72
N ILE A 115 -10.28 -14.02 14.86
CA ILE A 115 -10.44 -15.46 15.11
C ILE A 115 -9.03 -16.07 15.10
N PRO A 116 -8.39 -16.21 16.28
CA PRO A 116 -6.98 -16.61 16.38
C PRO A 116 -6.69 -18.00 15.79
N GLU A 117 -7.65 -18.93 15.89
CA GLU A 117 -7.54 -20.31 15.39
C GLU A 117 -7.36 -20.35 13.87
N TYR A 118 -7.92 -19.37 13.16
CA TYR A 118 -7.85 -19.21 11.71
C TYR A 118 -6.89 -18.09 11.30
N ASN A 119 -6.27 -17.40 12.26
CA ASN A 119 -5.46 -16.21 12.00
C ASN A 119 -6.24 -15.13 11.21
N ALA A 120 -7.55 -15.05 11.42
CA ALA A 120 -8.45 -14.19 10.66
C ALA A 120 -8.71 -12.87 11.37
N LEU A 121 -8.65 -11.78 10.62
CA LEU A 121 -9.04 -10.44 11.02
C LEU A 121 -10.40 -10.11 10.42
N ILE A 122 -11.30 -9.58 11.23
CA ILE A 122 -12.65 -9.18 10.83
C ILE A 122 -12.70 -7.65 10.87
N THR A 123 -12.88 -7.04 9.72
CA THR A 123 -12.98 -5.59 9.60
C THR A 123 -14.30 -5.16 8.99
N GLU A 124 -14.59 -3.87 9.11
CA GLU A 124 -15.63 -3.23 8.34
C GLU A 124 -15.45 -3.52 6.84
N ALA A 125 -16.53 -3.91 6.17
CA ALA A 125 -16.52 -3.97 4.70
C ALA A 125 -16.86 -2.57 4.16
N ALA A 126 -15.83 -1.75 4.00
CA ALA A 126 -16.00 -0.47 3.36
C ALA A 126 -16.51 -0.65 1.92
N SER A 127 -17.52 0.13 1.56
CA SER A 127 -18.03 0.22 0.19
C SER A 127 -17.24 1.26 -0.59
N GLY A 128 -17.04 1.04 -1.89
CA GLY A 128 -16.40 2.01 -2.76
C GLY A 128 -15.55 1.36 -3.84
N MET A 129 -14.97 2.21 -4.68
CA MET A 129 -14.03 1.82 -5.73
C MET A 129 -12.58 2.07 -5.26
N GLU A 130 -11.64 1.30 -5.79
CA GLU A 130 -10.22 1.57 -5.52
C GLU A 130 -9.83 2.99 -5.95
N ALA A 131 -9.18 3.74 -5.06
CA ALA A 131 -8.75 5.11 -5.35
C ALA A 131 -7.86 5.19 -6.59
N LEU A 132 -7.06 4.16 -6.85
CA LEU A 132 -6.23 4.09 -8.04
C LEU A 132 -7.05 4.18 -9.33
N ASP A 133 -8.19 3.48 -9.41
CA ASP A 133 -9.05 3.48 -10.60
C ASP A 133 -9.87 4.77 -10.68
N VAL A 134 -10.41 5.23 -9.56
CA VAL A 134 -11.15 6.50 -9.49
C VAL A 134 -10.27 7.69 -9.91
N PHE A 135 -9.06 7.76 -9.38
CA PHE A 135 -8.11 8.83 -9.71
C PHE A 135 -7.70 8.81 -11.19
N ARG A 136 -7.52 7.62 -11.76
CA ARG A 136 -7.26 7.47 -13.21
C ARG A 136 -8.43 8.02 -14.03
N ILE A 137 -9.65 7.68 -13.65
CA ILE A 137 -10.86 8.16 -14.33
C ILE A 137 -10.95 9.69 -14.24
N TRP A 138 -10.74 10.26 -13.05
CA TRP A 138 -10.82 11.70 -12.84
C TRP A 138 -9.74 12.47 -13.64
N ASP A 139 -8.50 11.98 -13.64
CA ASP A 139 -7.43 12.62 -14.41
C ASP A 139 -7.65 12.45 -15.92
N LEU A 140 -8.16 11.30 -16.38
CA LEU A 140 -8.49 11.11 -17.77
C LEU A 140 -9.60 12.07 -18.21
N ARG A 141 -10.68 12.18 -17.45
CA ARG A 141 -11.79 13.09 -17.73
C ARG A 141 -11.35 14.56 -17.72
N ARG A 142 -10.47 14.96 -16.79
CA ARG A 142 -9.84 16.28 -16.79
C ARG A 142 -9.21 16.61 -18.14
N ARG A 143 -8.53 15.66 -18.76
CA ARG A 143 -7.89 15.84 -20.07
C ARG A 143 -8.91 16.12 -21.19
N TYR A 144 -10.15 15.72 -20.98
CA TYR A 144 -11.28 16.01 -21.87
C TYR A 144 -12.13 17.23 -21.41
N GLY A 145 -11.62 18.03 -20.47
CA GLY A 145 -12.27 19.27 -20.03
C GLY A 145 -13.21 19.16 -18.83
N TYR A 146 -13.32 17.98 -18.20
CA TYR A 146 -14.16 17.81 -16.99
C TYR A 146 -13.45 18.35 -15.74
N ARG A 147 -13.62 19.65 -15.45
CA ARG A 147 -12.94 20.33 -14.34
C ARG A 147 -13.36 19.81 -12.97
N ALA A 148 -14.63 19.47 -12.78
CA ALA A 148 -15.15 18.94 -11.51
C ALA A 148 -14.43 17.67 -11.06
N ASP A 149 -14.09 16.77 -11.97
CA ASP A 149 -13.33 15.54 -11.64
C ASP A 149 -11.89 15.87 -11.21
N HIS A 150 -11.29 16.89 -11.81
CA HIS A 150 -9.98 17.38 -11.38
C HIS A 150 -10.00 17.98 -9.97
N GLU A 151 -11.01 18.76 -9.65
CA GLU A 151 -11.22 19.32 -8.31
C GLU A 151 -11.43 18.23 -7.26
N LYS A 152 -12.16 17.16 -7.59
CA LYS A 152 -12.31 15.97 -6.73
C LYS A 152 -10.97 15.29 -6.47
N LEU A 153 -10.14 15.09 -7.50
CA LEU A 153 -8.81 14.50 -7.35
C LEU A 153 -7.92 15.34 -6.42
N ILE A 154 -7.87 16.66 -6.65
CA ILE A 154 -7.09 17.59 -5.83
C ILE A 154 -7.61 17.59 -4.39
N SER A 155 -8.93 17.62 -4.19
CA SER A 155 -9.55 17.57 -2.87
C SER A 155 -9.23 16.28 -2.13
N ALA A 156 -9.38 15.12 -2.77
CA ALA A 156 -9.08 13.83 -2.17
C ALA A 156 -7.61 13.72 -1.74
N MET A 157 -6.69 14.11 -2.62
CA MET A 157 -5.25 14.13 -2.33
C MET A 157 -4.91 15.12 -1.21
N GLY A 158 -5.56 16.28 -1.20
CA GLY A 158 -5.38 17.27 -0.14
C GLY A 158 -5.86 16.76 1.23
N ARG A 159 -7.00 16.08 1.29
CA ARG A 159 -7.54 15.46 2.51
C ARG A 159 -6.62 14.36 3.03
N LEU A 160 -6.11 13.49 2.15
CA LEU A 160 -5.11 12.49 2.52
C LEU A 160 -3.86 13.13 3.10
N GLY A 161 -3.33 14.17 2.44
CA GLY A 161 -2.16 14.89 2.95
C GLY A 161 -2.39 15.49 4.34
N ALA A 162 -3.56 16.11 4.55
CA ALA A 162 -3.91 16.68 5.86
C ALA A 162 -4.01 15.58 6.94
N ALA A 163 -4.70 14.47 6.65
CA ALA A 163 -4.86 13.35 7.57
C ALA A 163 -3.52 12.74 7.97
N PHE A 164 -2.63 12.48 7.00
CA PHE A 164 -1.27 12.00 7.29
C PHE A 164 -0.45 13.01 8.09
N GLY A 165 -0.57 14.31 7.78
CA GLY A 165 0.10 15.36 8.52
C GLY A 165 -0.33 15.40 9.99
N ARG A 166 -1.61 15.29 10.28
CA ARG A 166 -2.17 15.22 11.64
C ARG A 166 -1.67 13.98 12.38
N PHE A 167 -1.77 12.80 11.75
CA PHE A 167 -1.33 11.53 12.35
C PHE A 167 0.17 11.56 12.69
N HIS A 168 1.02 12.00 11.78
CA HIS A 168 2.45 12.09 12.02
C HIS A 168 2.81 13.11 13.13
N LYS A 169 1.98 14.14 13.33
CA LYS A 169 2.21 15.15 14.37
C LYS A 169 2.02 14.60 15.79
N ILE A 170 1.19 13.60 16.00
CA ILE A 170 0.80 13.08 17.34
C ILE A 170 2.02 12.67 18.16
N SER A 171 3.00 12.01 17.54
CA SER A 171 4.18 11.47 18.23
C SER A 171 5.49 11.89 17.56
N ALA A 172 5.48 13.04 16.89
CA ALA A 172 6.65 13.56 16.17
C ALA A 172 7.82 13.87 17.11
N LYS A 173 9.00 13.31 16.83
CA LYS A 173 10.24 13.58 17.60
C LYS A 173 11.37 13.96 16.65
N PRO A 174 12.06 15.08 16.89
CA PRO A 174 13.27 15.41 16.15
C PRO A 174 14.34 14.32 16.36
N VAL A 175 14.97 13.89 15.28
CA VAL A 175 16.04 12.89 15.31
C VAL A 175 17.10 13.23 14.27
N ASN A 176 18.30 12.73 14.50
CA ASN A 176 19.34 12.73 13.49
C ASN A 176 19.34 11.36 12.79
N PHE A 177 19.02 11.38 11.51
CA PHE A 177 18.98 10.15 10.70
C PHE A 177 20.34 9.90 10.07
N HIS A 178 20.95 8.76 10.40
CA HIS A 178 22.19 8.31 9.78
C HIS A 178 21.88 7.53 8.51
N THR A 179 22.41 8.00 7.39
CA THR A 179 22.15 7.41 6.06
C THR A 179 22.65 5.97 5.95
N ASP A 180 23.58 5.54 6.78
CA ASP A 180 24.06 4.15 6.86
C ASP A 180 22.98 3.12 7.18
N LYS A 181 21.83 3.56 7.72
CA LYS A 181 20.64 2.72 7.89
C LYS A 181 19.89 2.45 6.58
N LEU A 182 20.10 3.27 5.56
CA LEU A 182 19.39 3.23 4.29
C LEU A 182 20.28 2.80 3.11
N ILE A 183 21.49 3.33 3.03
CA ILE A 183 22.42 3.12 1.90
C ILE A 183 22.69 1.65 1.59
N PRO A 184 22.97 0.75 2.55
CA PRO A 184 23.19 -0.67 2.25
C PRO A 184 21.98 -1.32 1.57
N LYS A 185 20.76 -0.89 1.93
CA LYS A 185 19.53 -1.39 1.34
C LYS A 185 19.36 -0.92 -0.10
N LEU A 186 19.70 0.35 -0.40
CA LEU A 186 19.69 0.88 -1.75
C LEU A 186 20.67 0.13 -2.65
N ILE A 187 21.90 -0.09 -2.17
CA ILE A 187 22.93 -0.84 -2.89
C ILE A 187 22.49 -2.28 -3.15
N ARG A 188 21.84 -2.93 -2.15
CA ARG A 188 21.30 -4.27 -2.30
C ARG A 188 20.29 -4.33 -3.44
N TYR A 189 19.32 -3.41 -3.48
CA TYR A 189 18.35 -3.37 -4.58
C TYR A 189 19.01 -3.12 -5.95
N CYS A 190 20.01 -2.25 -6.02
CA CYS A 190 20.77 -2.06 -7.27
C CYS A 190 21.41 -3.37 -7.74
N LYS A 191 22.05 -4.13 -6.82
CA LYS A 191 22.67 -5.42 -7.15
C LYS A 191 21.64 -6.48 -7.53
N GLU A 192 20.49 -6.53 -6.87
CA GLU A 192 19.39 -7.43 -7.23
C GLU A 192 18.90 -7.14 -8.66
N ILE A 193 18.77 -5.86 -9.04
CA ILE A 193 18.42 -5.45 -10.40
C ILE A 193 19.54 -5.80 -11.40
N GLU A 194 20.81 -5.53 -11.09
CA GLU A 194 21.94 -5.87 -11.98
C GLU A 194 22.06 -7.39 -12.22
N ASN A 195 21.79 -8.20 -11.21
CA ASN A 195 21.85 -9.66 -11.29
C ASN A 195 20.60 -10.28 -11.93
N HIS A 196 19.52 -9.52 -12.12
CA HIS A 196 18.28 -10.02 -12.72
C HIS A 196 18.48 -10.23 -14.24
N PRO A 197 17.96 -11.35 -14.86
CA PRO A 197 18.13 -11.65 -16.27
C PRO A 197 17.62 -10.56 -17.22
N LEU A 198 16.65 -9.76 -16.77
CA LEU A 198 16.06 -8.64 -17.49
C LEU A 198 16.58 -7.27 -17.00
N GLY A 199 17.55 -7.27 -16.09
CA GLY A 199 18.09 -6.08 -15.46
C GLY A 199 19.08 -5.31 -16.35
N THR A 200 19.73 -4.32 -15.75
CA THR A 200 20.73 -3.47 -16.41
C THR A 200 21.78 -3.00 -15.42
N ARG A 201 22.92 -2.55 -15.94
CA ARG A 201 24.03 -2.04 -15.10
C ARG A 201 23.66 -0.73 -14.40
N LEU A 202 23.97 -0.64 -13.10
CA LEU A 202 23.65 0.50 -12.24
C LEU A 202 24.89 1.07 -11.51
N GLN A 203 26.09 0.80 -11.99
CA GLN A 203 27.32 1.22 -11.33
C GLN A 203 27.39 2.73 -11.07
N SER A 204 26.91 3.56 -12.01
CA SER A 204 26.83 5.01 -11.83
C SER A 204 25.86 5.40 -10.70
N VAL A 205 24.72 4.71 -10.59
CA VAL A 205 23.73 4.89 -9.52
C VAL A 205 24.34 4.48 -8.18
N ILE A 206 24.98 3.32 -8.13
CA ILE A 206 25.67 2.82 -6.91
C ILE A 206 26.73 3.82 -6.43
N ASN A 207 27.56 4.32 -7.34
CA ASN A 207 28.59 5.32 -6.99
C ASN A 207 27.98 6.59 -6.43
N HIS A 208 26.85 7.04 -6.97
CA HIS A 208 26.15 8.24 -6.48
C HIS A 208 25.53 7.99 -5.09
N ILE A 209 24.90 6.85 -4.88
CA ILE A 209 24.33 6.44 -3.59
C ILE A 209 25.45 6.35 -2.53
N ASN A 210 26.60 5.77 -2.86
CA ASN A 210 27.73 5.65 -1.94
C ASN A 210 28.25 7.01 -1.44
N LYS A 211 28.21 8.07 -2.25
CA LYS A 211 28.57 9.43 -1.82
C LYS A 211 27.67 9.98 -0.70
N GLN A 212 26.54 9.35 -0.46
CA GLN A 212 25.61 9.73 0.61
C GLN A 212 25.83 8.94 1.91
N ALA A 213 26.72 7.92 1.91
CA ALA A 213 27.05 7.13 3.11
C ALA A 213 27.69 7.99 4.18
N GLY A 214 27.51 7.64 5.44
CA GLY A 214 28.09 8.33 6.60
C GLY A 214 27.51 9.72 6.87
N LYS A 215 26.47 10.17 6.16
CA LYS A 215 25.86 11.47 6.39
C LYS A 215 24.79 11.41 7.47
N GLU A 216 24.73 12.47 8.24
CA GLU A 216 23.69 12.73 9.23
C GLU A 216 22.73 13.79 8.71
N ILE A 217 21.43 13.51 8.76
CA ILE A 217 20.38 14.39 8.24
C ILE A 217 19.36 14.64 9.35
N ARG A 218 19.06 15.89 9.63
CA ARG A 218 17.96 16.24 10.55
C ARG A 218 16.65 15.75 9.99
N ALA A 219 15.91 14.99 10.77
CA ALA A 219 14.65 14.36 10.40
C ALA A 219 13.66 14.40 11.56
N VAL A 220 12.46 13.93 11.30
CA VAL A 220 11.43 13.73 12.33
C VAL A 220 10.99 12.29 12.31
N GLU A 221 11.16 11.62 13.43
CA GLU A 221 10.64 10.26 13.65
C GLU A 221 9.16 10.34 14.01
N VAL A 222 8.36 9.51 13.35
CA VAL A 222 6.91 9.43 13.50
C VAL A 222 6.46 7.97 13.44
N PRO A 223 5.23 7.64 13.90
CA PRO A 223 4.64 6.35 13.58
C PRO A 223 4.34 6.28 12.08
N THR A 224 5.01 5.38 11.38
CA THR A 224 4.85 5.15 9.94
C THR A 224 4.06 3.88 9.67
N LEU A 225 3.34 3.85 8.56
CA LEU A 225 2.42 2.80 8.14
C LEU A 225 3.03 1.98 7.00
N LYS A 226 3.36 0.72 7.26
CA LYS A 226 3.99 -0.13 6.25
C LYS A 226 3.07 -0.38 5.04
N GLY A 227 1.75 -0.39 5.25
CA GLY A 227 0.74 -0.69 4.22
C GLY A 227 0.23 0.51 3.44
N ILE A 228 0.77 1.71 3.66
CA ILE A 228 0.31 2.91 2.96
C ILE A 228 0.61 2.81 1.46
N ASP A 229 -0.47 2.69 0.67
CA ASP A 229 -0.42 2.48 -0.77
C ASP A 229 -1.74 2.96 -1.38
N ILE A 230 -1.70 3.57 -2.56
CA ILE A 230 -2.92 4.07 -3.22
C ILE A 230 -3.94 2.96 -3.53
N ARG A 231 -3.49 1.71 -3.67
CA ARG A 231 -4.35 0.54 -3.87
C ARG A 231 -5.11 0.13 -2.61
N ASN A 232 -4.65 0.56 -1.44
CA ASN A 232 -5.26 0.29 -0.15
C ASN A 232 -6.19 1.43 0.28
N ILE A 233 -6.76 2.15 -0.66
CA ILE A 233 -7.72 3.22 -0.43
C ILE A 233 -8.97 2.97 -1.26
N LEU A 234 -10.13 2.99 -0.63
CA LEU A 234 -11.42 3.00 -1.31
C LEU A 234 -12.05 4.40 -1.25
N ILE A 235 -12.82 4.73 -2.25
CA ILE A 235 -13.61 5.96 -2.32
C ILE A 235 -15.05 5.58 -2.53
N ASP A 236 -15.95 5.98 -1.62
CA ASP A 236 -17.36 5.74 -1.74
C ASP A 236 -18.08 6.80 -2.63
N GLU A 237 -19.37 6.61 -2.82
CA GLU A 237 -20.21 7.50 -3.63
C GLU A 237 -20.28 8.93 -3.09
N GLU A 238 -20.00 9.12 -1.81
CA GLU A 238 -19.97 10.41 -1.15
C GLU A 238 -18.58 11.04 -1.09
N ASP A 239 -17.60 10.51 -1.82
CA ASP A 239 -16.20 10.92 -1.83
C ASP A 239 -15.48 10.72 -0.47
N LYS A 240 -15.97 9.84 0.42
CA LYS A 240 -15.28 9.45 1.65
C LYS A 240 -14.17 8.46 1.33
N LEU A 241 -13.04 8.61 1.99
CA LEU A 241 -11.84 7.80 1.78
C LEU A 241 -11.68 6.80 2.92
N PHE A 242 -11.69 5.51 2.59
CA PHE A 242 -11.42 4.41 3.51
C PHE A 242 -10.02 3.88 3.29
N LEU A 243 -9.21 3.90 4.33
CA LEU A 243 -7.86 3.38 4.33
C LEU A 243 -7.87 1.92 4.80
N LEU A 244 -7.26 1.05 4.01
CA LEU A 244 -7.18 -0.39 4.26
C LEU A 244 -5.74 -0.80 4.57
N ASP A 245 -5.58 -1.97 5.20
CA ASP A 245 -4.30 -2.65 5.36
C ASP A 245 -3.16 -1.73 5.85
N PRO A 246 -3.21 -1.23 7.09
CA PRO A 246 -2.15 -0.36 7.60
C PRO A 246 -0.79 -1.06 7.67
N GLY A 247 -0.80 -2.39 7.61
CA GLY A 247 0.36 -3.21 7.89
C GLY A 247 0.84 -2.96 9.33
N ARG A 248 2.16 -3.00 9.54
CA ARG A 248 2.76 -2.76 10.84
C ARG A 248 3.10 -1.28 11.03
N VAL A 249 2.63 -0.68 12.11
CA VAL A 249 3.10 0.64 12.56
C VAL A 249 4.52 0.51 13.11
N LYS A 250 5.43 1.36 12.64
CA LYS A 250 6.82 1.46 13.10
C LYS A 250 7.20 2.90 13.32
N LEU A 251 8.09 3.14 14.27
CA LEU A 251 8.75 4.45 14.42
C LEU A 251 9.88 4.56 13.39
N THR A 252 9.78 5.51 12.48
CA THR A 252 10.84 5.86 11.53
C THR A 252 10.58 7.26 10.97
N CYS A 253 11.45 7.73 10.08
CA CYS A 253 11.29 9.04 9.48
C CYS A 253 10.04 9.13 8.62
N ARG A 254 9.29 10.21 8.75
CA ARG A 254 8.05 10.48 8.00
C ARG A 254 8.23 10.42 6.48
N GLU A 255 9.43 10.73 6.00
CA GLU A 255 9.80 10.66 4.59
C GLU A 255 9.63 9.25 4.01
N ALA A 256 9.66 8.22 4.86
CA ALA A 256 9.41 6.83 4.45
C ALA A 256 7.96 6.59 4.02
N ASP A 257 6.97 7.18 4.70
CA ASP A 257 5.56 7.05 4.33
C ASP A 257 5.23 7.96 3.15
N LEU A 258 5.67 9.22 3.20
CA LEU A 258 5.44 10.17 2.12
C LEU A 258 5.97 9.63 0.79
N SER A 259 7.23 9.16 0.78
CA SER A 259 7.82 8.60 -0.44
C SER A 259 7.09 7.36 -0.93
N ARG A 260 6.65 6.47 -0.02
CA ARG A 260 5.92 5.26 -0.39
C ARG A 260 4.59 5.60 -1.03
N PHE A 261 3.77 6.43 -0.38
CA PHE A 261 2.47 6.82 -0.91
C PHE A 261 2.60 7.53 -2.27
N LEU A 262 3.42 8.58 -2.32
CA LEU A 262 3.61 9.35 -3.54
C LEU A 262 4.26 8.52 -4.67
N MET A 263 5.12 7.57 -4.33
CA MET A 263 5.70 6.69 -5.34
C MET A 263 4.66 5.73 -5.92
N THR A 264 3.75 5.17 -5.09
CA THR A 264 2.65 4.34 -5.62
C THR A 264 1.70 5.17 -6.49
N TYR A 265 1.42 6.41 -6.14
CA TYR A 265 0.71 7.35 -6.99
C TYR A 265 1.44 7.57 -8.33
N ARG A 266 2.76 7.87 -8.32
CA ARG A 266 3.55 8.15 -9.53
C ARG A 266 3.71 6.94 -10.45
N ILE A 267 3.94 5.73 -9.89
CA ILE A 267 4.25 4.53 -10.66
C ILE A 267 3.00 3.78 -11.08
N LEU A 268 2.06 3.56 -10.18
CA LEU A 268 0.90 2.70 -10.43
C LEU A 268 -0.23 3.44 -11.11
N TYR A 269 -0.30 4.74 -10.94
CA TYR A 269 -1.39 5.57 -11.39
C TYR A 269 -1.75 5.36 -12.88
N TRP A 270 -0.76 5.36 -13.78
CA TRP A 270 -0.99 5.10 -15.19
C TRP A 270 -0.53 3.70 -15.65
N GLY A 271 0.25 3.02 -14.85
CA GLY A 271 0.81 1.72 -15.22
C GLY A 271 1.54 1.78 -16.57
N SER A 272 1.29 0.80 -17.42
CA SER A 272 1.88 0.71 -18.76
C SER A 272 1.38 1.78 -19.74
N LEU A 273 0.18 2.34 -19.54
CA LEU A 273 -0.37 3.38 -20.42
C LEU A 273 0.47 4.65 -20.44
N LYS A 274 1.16 4.94 -19.34
CA LYS A 274 2.06 6.08 -19.22
C LYS A 274 3.09 6.18 -20.32
N PHE A 275 3.62 5.06 -20.75
CA PHE A 275 4.64 4.99 -21.79
C PHE A 275 4.06 5.07 -23.20
N ILE A 276 2.99 4.32 -23.43
CA ILE A 276 2.35 4.24 -24.75
C ILE A 276 1.81 5.62 -25.17
N PHE A 277 1.28 6.38 -24.20
CA PHE A 277 0.62 7.65 -24.47
C PHE A 277 1.35 8.88 -23.88
N GLY A 278 2.56 8.72 -23.32
CA GLY A 278 3.29 9.81 -22.70
C GLY A 278 2.57 10.45 -21.50
N LEU A 279 1.68 9.70 -20.85
CA LEU A 279 0.91 10.20 -19.73
C LEU A 279 1.80 10.35 -18.49
N ILE A 280 1.66 11.45 -17.80
CA ILE A 280 2.33 11.72 -16.51
C ILE A 280 1.27 11.96 -15.44
N PRO A 281 1.52 11.58 -14.17
CA PRO A 281 0.65 11.92 -13.06
C PRO A 281 0.43 13.42 -12.98
N ASP A 282 -0.72 13.81 -12.45
CA ASP A 282 -1.01 15.21 -12.17
C ASP A 282 -0.20 15.70 -10.96
N LEU A 283 0.81 16.49 -11.22
CA LEU A 283 1.63 17.09 -10.16
C LEU A 283 0.83 18.06 -9.27
N THR A 284 -0.29 18.61 -9.78
CA THR A 284 -1.16 19.48 -8.96
C THR A 284 -1.80 18.69 -7.83
N ALA A 285 -2.22 17.46 -8.08
CA ALA A 285 -2.77 16.57 -7.06
C ALA A 285 -1.70 16.15 -6.03
N GLU A 286 -0.47 15.84 -6.48
CA GLU A 286 0.65 15.57 -5.59
C GLU A 286 0.99 16.80 -4.73
N ASN A 287 1.04 17.98 -5.34
CA ASN A 287 1.27 19.22 -4.61
C ASN A 287 0.15 19.51 -3.60
N ALA A 288 -1.11 19.21 -3.93
CA ALA A 288 -2.21 19.33 -2.99
C ALA A 288 -2.02 18.43 -1.76
N PHE A 289 -1.58 17.19 -1.95
CA PHE A 289 -1.21 16.29 -0.85
C PHE A 289 -0.10 16.90 0.01
N LEU A 290 1.04 17.26 -0.58
CA LEU A 290 2.18 17.80 0.15
C LEU A 290 1.88 19.12 0.86
N ASN A 291 1.21 20.05 0.20
CA ASN A 291 0.83 21.34 0.78
C ASN A 291 -0.08 21.19 2.00
N ASN A 292 -1.07 20.28 1.94
CA ASN A 292 -1.95 20.04 3.09
C ASN A 292 -1.26 19.22 4.18
N TYR A 293 -0.33 18.34 3.84
CA TYR A 293 0.53 17.68 4.80
C TYR A 293 1.37 18.71 5.58
N TYR A 294 2.02 19.65 4.88
CA TYR A 294 2.89 20.67 5.52
C TYR A 294 2.13 21.67 6.40
N LYS A 295 0.87 21.95 6.09
CA LYS A 295 0.02 22.75 6.99
C LYS A 295 -0.23 22.08 8.33
N ASN A 296 -0.21 20.76 8.38
CA ASN A 296 -0.50 19.97 9.58
C ASN A 296 0.75 19.37 10.24
N SER A 297 1.89 19.39 9.56
CA SER A 297 3.17 18.90 10.05
C SER A 297 4.30 19.81 9.53
N SER A 298 5.49 19.75 10.12
CA SER A 298 6.66 20.46 9.57
C SER A 298 7.04 19.90 8.20
N ALA A 299 7.70 20.72 7.35
CA ALA A 299 8.21 20.24 6.06
C ALA A 299 9.23 19.10 6.24
N PRO A 300 9.22 18.06 5.40
CA PRO A 300 10.23 17.01 5.43
C PRO A 300 11.60 17.55 5.02
N SER A 301 12.63 16.77 5.30
CA SER A 301 13.94 17.01 4.70
C SER A 301 13.90 16.59 3.24
N ASP A 302 14.04 17.52 2.31
CA ASP A 302 14.01 17.25 0.88
C ASP A 302 15.02 16.16 0.49
N LYS A 303 16.24 16.28 1.00
CA LYS A 303 17.29 15.29 0.75
C LYS A 303 16.94 13.90 1.22
N LEU A 304 16.35 13.78 2.41
CA LEU A 304 15.93 12.48 2.95
C LEU A 304 14.71 11.93 2.20
N LEU A 305 13.77 12.79 1.82
CA LEU A 305 12.62 12.42 1.03
C LEU A 305 13.05 11.83 -0.33
N HIS A 306 14.00 12.48 -1.03
CA HIS A 306 14.53 11.97 -2.29
C HIS A 306 15.30 10.65 -2.13
N LEU A 307 16.04 10.46 -1.03
CA LEU A 307 16.68 9.17 -0.73
C LEU A 307 15.64 8.05 -0.53
N PHE A 308 14.52 8.33 0.13
CA PHE A 308 13.43 7.37 0.26
C PHE A 308 12.69 7.16 -1.06
N PHE A 309 12.53 8.17 -1.92
CA PHE A 309 12.03 7.98 -3.28
C PHE A 309 12.92 7.03 -4.08
N VAL A 310 14.24 7.21 -4.05
CA VAL A 310 15.20 6.28 -4.68
C VAL A 310 14.96 4.85 -4.17
N LYS A 311 14.77 4.67 -2.86
CA LYS A 311 14.49 3.36 -2.28
C LYS A 311 13.21 2.74 -2.84
N GLU A 312 12.12 3.47 -2.85
CA GLU A 312 10.84 2.92 -3.34
C GLU A 312 10.90 2.67 -4.86
N GLN A 313 11.56 3.51 -5.64
CA GLN A 313 11.78 3.29 -7.07
C GLN A 313 12.57 2.01 -7.36
N LEU A 314 13.69 1.79 -6.67
CA LEU A 314 14.50 0.58 -6.82
C LEU A 314 13.70 -0.67 -6.46
N LYS A 315 12.94 -0.61 -5.35
CA LYS A 315 12.05 -1.71 -4.94
C LYS A 315 11.00 -2.02 -6.01
N HIS A 316 10.30 -1.00 -6.52
CA HIS A 316 9.29 -1.19 -7.57
C HIS A 316 9.89 -1.65 -8.89
N TRP A 317 11.08 -1.18 -9.23
CA TRP A 317 11.80 -1.66 -10.41
C TRP A 317 12.09 -3.16 -10.32
N HIS A 318 12.71 -3.60 -9.21
CA HIS A 318 12.93 -5.03 -8.99
C HIS A 318 11.64 -5.84 -9.11
N THR A 319 10.58 -5.42 -8.43
CA THR A 319 9.26 -6.09 -8.53
C THR A 319 8.69 -6.09 -9.95
N ALA A 320 8.91 -5.03 -10.74
CA ALA A 320 8.45 -4.97 -12.12
C ALA A 320 9.20 -5.98 -13.02
N LEU A 321 10.51 -6.16 -12.80
CA LEU A 321 11.30 -7.16 -13.52
C LEU A 321 10.88 -8.59 -13.15
N GLU A 322 10.71 -8.89 -11.85
CA GLU A 322 10.18 -10.19 -11.38
C GLU A 322 8.80 -10.48 -11.99
N SER A 323 7.89 -9.49 -11.96
CA SER A 323 6.56 -9.64 -12.53
C SER A 323 6.58 -9.89 -14.02
N LEU A 324 7.50 -9.24 -14.75
CA LEU A 324 7.68 -9.46 -16.18
C LEU A 324 8.26 -10.85 -16.46
N GLU A 325 9.20 -11.31 -15.63
CA GLU A 325 9.78 -12.65 -15.77
C GLU A 325 8.74 -13.75 -15.57
N MET A 326 7.84 -13.60 -14.63
CA MET A 326 6.75 -14.56 -14.36
C MET A 326 5.67 -14.60 -15.45
N ARG A 327 5.61 -13.62 -16.39
CA ARG A 327 4.63 -13.65 -17.47
C ARG A 327 4.94 -14.76 -18.49
N SER A 328 3.90 -15.35 -19.08
CA SER A 328 4.00 -16.40 -20.12
C SER A 328 4.47 -15.87 -21.49
N TYR A 329 5.21 -14.75 -21.51
CA TYR A 329 5.73 -14.19 -22.76
C TYR A 329 7.00 -14.90 -23.20
N PRO A 330 7.29 -14.97 -24.52
CA PRO A 330 8.59 -15.43 -25.04
C PRO A 330 9.76 -14.62 -24.43
N ALA A 331 10.89 -15.26 -24.19
CA ALA A 331 12.06 -14.62 -23.58
C ALA A 331 12.53 -13.37 -24.34
N MET A 332 12.48 -13.40 -25.68
CA MET A 332 12.82 -12.26 -26.52
C MET A 332 11.90 -11.05 -26.25
N LEU A 333 10.58 -11.28 -26.13
CA LEU A 333 9.62 -10.23 -25.85
C LEU A 333 9.82 -9.65 -24.45
N LYS A 334 10.10 -10.49 -23.44
CA LYS A 334 10.44 -10.02 -22.09
C LYS A 334 11.66 -9.09 -22.11
N ARG A 335 12.74 -9.49 -22.80
CA ARG A 335 13.95 -8.67 -22.96
C ARG A 335 13.67 -7.36 -23.67
N LEU A 336 12.85 -7.39 -24.73
CA LEU A 336 12.44 -6.19 -25.46
C LEU A 336 11.67 -5.22 -24.54
N ILE A 337 10.66 -5.71 -23.82
CA ILE A 337 9.87 -4.92 -22.87
C ILE A 337 10.78 -4.34 -21.77
N ALA A 338 11.68 -5.15 -21.20
CA ALA A 338 12.60 -4.68 -20.18
C ALA A 338 13.54 -3.59 -20.73
N GLY A 339 14.13 -3.80 -21.93
CA GLY A 339 15.12 -2.89 -22.52
C GLY A 339 14.56 -1.58 -23.03
N ILE A 340 13.37 -1.60 -23.65
CA ILE A 340 12.77 -0.40 -24.25
C ILE A 340 11.87 0.35 -23.24
N TYR A 341 11.27 -0.38 -22.33
CA TYR A 341 10.24 0.15 -21.45
C TYR A 341 10.64 0.25 -19.98
N VAL A 342 10.86 -0.90 -19.29
CA VAL A 342 11.00 -0.91 -17.84
C VAL A 342 12.29 -0.21 -17.40
N ASN A 343 13.44 -0.66 -17.92
CA ASN A 343 14.74 -0.13 -17.50
C ASN A 343 14.90 1.37 -17.81
N PRO A 344 14.61 1.87 -19.04
CA PRO A 344 14.73 3.29 -19.34
C PRO A 344 13.81 4.17 -18.49
N TYR A 345 12.61 3.69 -18.17
CA TYR A 345 11.70 4.41 -17.31
C TYR A 345 12.31 4.64 -15.91
N TYR A 346 12.73 3.56 -15.24
CA TYR A 346 13.27 3.68 -13.89
C TYR A 346 14.60 4.41 -13.84
N ILE A 347 15.47 4.24 -14.84
CA ILE A 347 16.73 5.02 -14.96
C ILE A 347 16.44 6.52 -15.02
N ARG A 348 15.46 6.94 -15.83
CA ARG A 348 15.07 8.35 -15.93
C ARG A 348 14.57 8.90 -14.61
N GLN A 349 13.68 8.15 -13.94
CA GLN A 349 13.13 8.57 -12.64
C GLN A 349 14.21 8.65 -11.56
N LEU A 350 15.06 7.62 -11.45
CA LEU A 350 16.19 7.62 -10.52
C LEU A 350 17.16 8.77 -10.77
N SER A 351 17.47 9.06 -12.03
CA SER A 351 18.37 10.15 -12.38
C SER A 351 17.80 11.52 -11.97
N ALA A 352 16.48 11.69 -12.03
CA ALA A 352 15.83 12.91 -11.55
C ALA A 352 15.94 13.06 -10.02
N GLU A 353 15.66 11.99 -9.26
CA GLU A 353 15.75 12.00 -7.80
C GLU A 353 17.21 12.17 -7.30
N LEU A 354 18.17 11.49 -7.95
CA LEU A 354 19.57 11.58 -7.58
C LEU A 354 20.16 13.00 -7.77
N LYS A 355 19.65 13.77 -8.72
CA LYS A 355 20.04 15.18 -8.90
C LYS A 355 19.60 16.05 -7.72
N GLN A 356 18.51 15.72 -7.05
CA GLN A 356 18.00 16.48 -5.91
C GLN A 356 18.74 16.15 -4.59
N ILE A 357 19.52 15.08 -4.55
CA ILE A 357 20.25 14.64 -3.36
C ILE A 357 21.65 15.29 -3.24
N ASN A 358 22.16 15.87 -4.30
CA ASN A 358 23.50 16.48 -4.36
C ASN A 358 23.59 17.83 -3.57
#